data_b01d3e81255e1f20f47766dfbd348547
#
_entry.id   b01d3e81255e1f20f47766dfbd348547
#
_cell.length_a   1.000
_cell.length_b   1.000
_cell.length_c   1.000
_cell.angle_alpha   90.00
_cell.angle_beta   90.00
_cell.angle_gamma   90.00
#
_symmetry.space_group_name_H-M   'P 1'
#
loop_
_entity.id
_entity.type
_entity.pdbx_description
1 polymer ?
#
loop_
_entity_poly.entity_id
_entity_poly.type
_entity_poly.pdbx_seq_one_letter_code
_entity_poly.pdbx_strand_id
1 'polypeptide(L)'
;MEQVVVNAAVKLGFHVEQVRGRRTYAIEFGSEAIVDSLPGVPGGSSFVGSFDREYAVADETIDFFASGHPLVEGLLAHFEEDPKGRVAALEVHIPGPGGIGLVALYKDGPQFEVVALDVDGRARPEWADALGHRAVRVLMMKTEDAAAHDWPALVTRLAPQLGTRRPHAIAAVVVRGQ
;
A
#
# COMPACT_ATOMS: atom_id res chain seq x y z
N MET A 1 6.63 6.76 -0.59
CA MET A 1 6.09 7.09 -1.91
C MET A 1 6.64 6.16 -2.99
N GLU A 2 7.95 6.14 -3.23
CA GLU A 2 8.63 5.33 -4.26
C GLU A 2 8.13 3.88 -4.32
N GLN A 3 8.24 3.13 -3.22
CA GLN A 3 7.86 1.72 -3.18
C GLN A 3 6.37 1.49 -3.47
N VAL A 4 5.51 2.43 -3.07
CA VAL A 4 4.07 2.34 -3.35
C VAL A 4 3.79 2.48 -4.84
N VAL A 5 4.38 3.48 -5.49
CA VAL A 5 4.18 3.75 -6.92
C VAL A 5 4.78 2.65 -7.78
N VAL A 6 6.01 2.23 -7.48
CA VAL A 6 6.70 1.15 -8.21
C VAL A 6 5.92 -0.17 -8.10
N ASN A 7 5.53 -0.56 -6.88
CA ASN A 7 4.77 -1.80 -6.67
C ASN A 7 3.38 -1.73 -7.33
N ALA A 8 2.73 -0.58 -7.28
CA ALA A 8 1.44 -0.36 -7.93
C ALA A 8 1.54 -0.51 -9.46
N ALA A 9 2.54 0.13 -10.07
CA ALA A 9 2.79 0.02 -11.51
C ALA A 9 3.08 -1.42 -11.95
N VAL A 10 3.98 -2.11 -11.23
CA VAL A 10 4.29 -3.53 -11.49
C VAL A 10 3.05 -4.41 -11.35
N LYS A 11 2.22 -4.19 -10.32
CA LYS A 11 1.00 -4.97 -10.10
C LYS A 11 -0.03 -4.78 -11.21
N LEU A 12 -0.04 -3.63 -11.87
CA LEU A 12 -0.88 -3.35 -13.03
C LEU A 12 -0.28 -3.81 -14.37
N GLY A 13 0.87 -4.48 -14.34
CA GLY A 13 1.53 -5.00 -15.53
C GLY A 13 2.29 -3.93 -16.32
N PHE A 14 2.63 -2.81 -15.70
CA PHE A 14 3.48 -1.81 -16.34
C PHE A 14 4.92 -2.31 -16.37
N HIS A 15 5.62 -1.96 -17.43
CA HIS A 15 7.07 -2.16 -17.48
C HIS A 15 7.74 -1.10 -16.60
N VAL A 16 8.48 -1.54 -15.59
CA VAL A 16 9.18 -0.66 -14.65
C VAL A 16 10.67 -1.01 -14.67
N GLU A 17 11.48 -0.08 -15.10
CA GLU A 17 12.95 -0.21 -15.12
C GLU A 17 13.59 0.88 -14.27
N GLN A 18 14.45 0.49 -13.33
CA GLN A 18 15.32 1.42 -12.65
C GLN A 18 16.57 1.64 -13.45
N VAL A 19 16.81 2.85 -13.91
CA VAL A 19 18.00 3.20 -14.70
C VAL A 19 19.25 3.03 -13.84
N ARG A 20 20.15 2.13 -14.28
CA ARG A 20 21.37 1.78 -13.54
C ARG A 20 22.22 3.00 -13.18
N GLY A 21 22.59 3.09 -11.90
CA GLY A 21 23.43 4.17 -11.37
C GLY A 21 22.72 5.52 -11.22
N ARG A 22 21.41 5.57 -11.47
CA ARG A 22 20.56 6.75 -11.30
C ARG A 22 19.40 6.42 -10.37
N ARG A 23 18.92 7.44 -9.65
CA ARG A 23 17.67 7.36 -8.86
C ARG A 23 16.45 7.65 -9.74
N THR A 24 16.44 7.05 -10.94
CA THR A 24 15.48 7.32 -12.00
C THR A 24 14.78 6.02 -12.39
N TYR A 25 13.49 6.11 -12.62
CA TYR A 25 12.65 5.03 -13.09
C TYR A 25 12.07 5.38 -14.46
N ALA A 26 12.10 4.43 -15.39
CA ALA A 26 11.26 4.43 -16.56
C ALA A 26 10.03 3.56 -16.26
N ILE A 27 8.83 4.12 -16.42
CA ILE A 27 7.55 3.44 -16.16
C ILE A 27 6.68 3.58 -17.41
N GLU A 28 6.36 2.46 -18.04
CA GLU A 28 5.65 2.44 -19.33
C GLU A 28 4.42 1.52 -19.24
N PHE A 29 3.34 1.91 -19.92
CA PHE A 29 2.24 1.01 -20.19
C PHE A 29 2.73 -0.09 -21.13
N GLY A 30 3.00 -1.26 -20.58
CA GLY A 30 3.40 -2.44 -21.35
C GLY A 30 2.21 -3.14 -22.00
N SER A 31 2.49 -4.07 -22.90
CA SER A 31 1.48 -4.95 -23.50
C SER A 31 0.79 -5.88 -22.50
N GLU A 32 1.37 -6.05 -21.32
CA GLU A 32 0.85 -6.86 -20.21
C GLU A 32 0.05 -6.03 -19.20
N ALA A 33 -0.14 -4.73 -19.46
CA ALA A 33 -0.95 -3.89 -18.58
C ALA A 33 -2.38 -4.42 -18.49
N ILE A 34 -2.86 -4.61 -17.26
CA ILE A 34 -4.21 -5.13 -16.99
C ILE A 34 -5.29 -4.03 -17.04
N VAL A 35 -4.89 -2.80 -17.29
CA VAL A 35 -5.75 -1.62 -17.44
C VAL A 35 -5.41 -0.90 -18.75
N ASP A 36 -6.41 -0.43 -19.45
CA ASP A 36 -6.23 0.31 -20.70
C ASP A 36 -5.77 1.76 -20.48
N SER A 37 -6.09 2.31 -19.32
CA SER A 37 -5.71 3.67 -18.90
C SER A 37 -5.83 3.82 -17.39
N LEU A 38 -5.19 4.86 -16.83
CA LEU A 38 -5.44 5.29 -15.45
C LEU A 38 -6.17 6.64 -15.45
N PRO A 39 -6.86 7.00 -14.37
CA PRO A 39 -7.43 8.35 -14.23
C PRO A 39 -6.38 9.43 -14.52
N GLY A 40 -6.64 10.25 -15.55
CA GLY A 40 -5.72 11.29 -15.99
C GLY A 40 -4.48 10.85 -16.76
N VAL A 41 -4.32 9.55 -17.03
CA VAL A 41 -3.17 9.00 -17.77
C VAL A 41 -3.66 8.12 -18.92
N PRO A 42 -3.50 8.55 -20.17
CA PRO A 42 -3.88 7.74 -21.34
C PRO A 42 -3.08 6.45 -21.42
N GLY A 43 -3.67 5.40 -22.00
CA GLY A 43 -2.96 4.18 -22.34
C GLY A 43 -1.81 4.42 -23.29
N GLY A 44 -0.74 3.63 -23.14
CA GLY A 44 0.49 3.78 -23.93
C GLY A 44 1.41 4.93 -23.50
N SER A 45 1.08 5.64 -22.40
CA SER A 45 1.97 6.66 -21.83
C SER A 45 3.25 6.05 -21.28
N SER A 46 4.34 6.82 -21.38
CA SER A 46 5.66 6.49 -20.82
C SER A 46 6.15 7.67 -20.00
N PHE A 47 6.76 7.37 -18.85
CA PHE A 47 7.25 8.36 -17.90
C PHE A 47 8.67 8.02 -17.49
N VAL A 48 9.53 9.03 -17.44
CA VAL A 48 10.89 8.90 -16.91
C VAL A 48 11.02 9.89 -15.77
N GLY A 49 11.19 9.40 -14.54
CA GLY A 49 11.17 10.28 -13.39
C GLY A 49 11.94 9.75 -12.18
N SER A 50 12.02 10.58 -11.16
CA SER A 50 12.68 10.30 -9.90
C SER A 50 11.79 10.66 -8.72
N PHE A 51 11.91 9.92 -7.63
CA PHE A 51 11.32 10.26 -6.32
C PHE A 51 12.24 11.16 -5.49
N ASP A 52 13.46 11.40 -5.97
CA ASP A 52 14.41 12.32 -5.36
C ASP A 52 14.27 13.70 -6.03
N ARG A 53 13.82 14.69 -5.25
CA ARG A 53 13.56 16.04 -5.75
C ARG A 53 14.83 16.71 -6.27
N GLU A 54 15.95 16.56 -5.58
CA GLU A 54 17.20 17.21 -5.98
C GLU A 54 17.68 16.66 -7.32
N TYR A 55 17.48 15.36 -7.51
CA TYR A 55 17.84 14.67 -8.74
C TYR A 55 16.93 15.08 -9.92
N ALA A 56 15.62 15.18 -9.70
CA ALA A 56 14.67 15.61 -10.73
C ALA A 56 14.86 17.09 -11.12
N VAL A 57 15.19 17.96 -10.17
CA VAL A 57 15.44 19.38 -10.45
C VAL A 57 16.76 19.60 -11.23
N ALA A 58 17.73 18.71 -11.06
CA ALA A 58 19.03 18.82 -11.73
C ALA A 58 18.98 18.45 -13.23
N ASP A 59 17.92 17.77 -13.69
CA ASP A 59 17.76 17.31 -15.08
C ASP A 59 16.31 17.53 -15.54
N GLU A 60 16.10 18.56 -16.39
CA GLU A 60 14.76 18.93 -16.91
C GLU A 60 14.04 17.83 -17.72
N THR A 61 14.76 16.79 -18.09
CA THR A 61 14.18 15.63 -18.81
C THR A 61 13.62 14.58 -17.88
N ILE A 62 13.74 14.75 -16.57
CA ILE A 62 13.32 13.81 -15.54
C ILE A 62 12.16 14.40 -14.75
N ASP A 63 11.03 13.73 -14.77
CA ASP A 63 9.86 14.11 -13.98
C ASP A 63 10.10 13.90 -12.48
N PHE A 64 9.50 14.75 -11.65
CA PHE A 64 9.45 14.52 -10.21
C PHE A 64 8.20 13.72 -9.84
N PHE A 65 8.37 12.46 -9.48
CA PHE A 65 7.29 11.56 -9.05
C PHE A 65 6.82 11.87 -7.62
N ALA A 66 6.12 12.96 -7.48
CA ALA A 66 5.52 13.44 -6.24
C ALA A 66 4.00 13.45 -6.31
N SER A 67 3.34 13.80 -5.20
CA SER A 67 1.91 14.12 -5.20
C SER A 67 1.64 15.24 -6.22
N GLY A 68 0.58 15.06 -7.03
CA GLY A 68 0.24 15.93 -8.15
C GLY A 68 0.84 15.51 -9.50
N HIS A 69 1.79 14.55 -9.53
CA HIS A 69 2.24 13.98 -10.80
C HIS A 69 1.16 13.06 -11.39
N PRO A 70 0.79 13.16 -12.69
CA PRO A 70 -0.32 12.41 -13.28
C PRO A 70 -0.25 10.90 -13.07
N LEU A 71 0.93 10.28 -13.24
CA LEU A 71 1.13 8.86 -12.99
C LEU A 71 0.86 8.50 -11.53
N VAL A 72 1.37 9.29 -10.59
CA VAL A 72 1.20 9.03 -9.14
C VAL A 72 -0.27 9.14 -8.76
N GLU A 73 -0.93 10.23 -9.15
CA GLU A 73 -2.35 10.44 -8.86
C GLU A 73 -3.24 9.38 -9.54
N GLY A 74 -2.94 9.04 -10.80
CA GLY A 74 -3.68 8.01 -11.54
C GLY A 74 -3.59 6.64 -10.89
N LEU A 75 -2.40 6.23 -10.44
CA LEU A 75 -2.20 4.97 -9.71
C LEU A 75 -2.95 4.98 -8.37
N LEU A 76 -2.82 6.06 -7.60
CA LEU A 76 -3.50 6.17 -6.30
C LEU A 76 -5.02 6.14 -6.47
N ALA A 77 -5.57 6.92 -7.41
CA ALA A 77 -7.01 6.96 -7.69
C ALA A 77 -7.52 5.58 -8.13
N HIS A 78 -6.80 4.88 -9.01
CA HIS A 78 -7.18 3.53 -9.45
C HIS A 78 -7.32 2.58 -8.26
N PHE A 79 -6.34 2.55 -7.34
CA PHE A 79 -6.39 1.66 -6.17
C PHE A 79 -7.37 2.14 -5.10
N GLU A 80 -7.67 3.43 -5.00
CA GLU A 80 -8.75 3.94 -4.13
C GLU A 80 -10.13 3.49 -4.60
N GLU A 81 -10.34 3.41 -5.91
CA GLU A 81 -11.62 3.00 -6.51
C GLU A 81 -11.78 1.47 -6.55
N ASP A 82 -10.69 0.71 -6.69
CA ASP A 82 -10.74 -0.76 -6.71
C ASP A 82 -11.01 -1.32 -5.30
N PRO A 83 -12.14 -2.04 -5.10
CA PRO A 83 -12.41 -2.72 -3.83
C PRO A 83 -11.29 -3.66 -3.39
N LYS A 84 -10.56 -4.28 -4.32
CA LYS A 84 -9.41 -5.15 -4.03
C LYS A 84 -8.18 -4.36 -3.56
N GLY A 85 -8.05 -3.11 -3.96
CA GLY A 85 -6.99 -2.21 -3.50
C GLY A 85 -7.09 -1.85 -2.01
N ARG A 86 -8.22 -2.16 -1.39
CA ARG A 86 -8.51 -1.89 0.03
C ARG A 86 -8.25 -3.08 0.95
N VAL A 87 -7.69 -4.16 0.43
CA VAL A 87 -7.34 -5.36 1.21
C VAL A 87 -5.86 -5.66 1.06
N ALA A 88 -5.18 -5.88 2.16
CA ALA A 88 -3.75 -6.16 2.18
C ALA A 88 -3.41 -7.31 3.14
N ALA A 89 -2.24 -7.90 2.94
CA ALA A 89 -1.59 -8.81 3.89
C ALA A 89 -0.20 -8.27 4.21
N LEU A 90 0.03 -7.90 5.47
CA LEU A 90 1.17 -7.10 5.89
C LEU A 90 1.94 -7.76 7.02
N GLU A 91 3.26 -7.60 7.00
CA GLU A 91 4.13 -7.78 8.16
C GLU A 91 4.46 -6.41 8.74
N VAL A 92 4.25 -6.23 10.03
CA VAL A 92 4.45 -4.95 10.72
C VAL A 92 5.39 -5.13 11.89
N HIS A 93 6.39 -4.28 12.00
CA HIS A 93 7.36 -4.28 13.09
C HIS A 93 7.06 -3.12 14.04
N ILE A 94 6.66 -3.43 15.26
CA ILE A 94 6.32 -2.42 16.29
C ILE A 94 6.99 -2.75 17.62
N PRO A 95 7.19 -1.76 18.51
CA PRO A 95 7.56 -2.04 19.91
C PRO A 95 6.45 -2.80 20.63
N GLY A 96 6.84 -3.80 21.44
CA GLY A 96 5.90 -4.54 22.28
C GLY A 96 5.51 -5.93 21.74
N PRO A 97 4.44 -6.53 22.26
CA PRO A 97 4.08 -7.90 21.93
C PRO A 97 3.59 -8.05 20.49
N GLY A 98 4.16 -9.02 19.80
CA GLY A 98 3.74 -9.42 18.46
C GLY A 98 2.48 -10.29 18.45
N GLY A 99 2.08 -10.71 17.28
CA GLY A 99 0.94 -11.61 17.07
C GLY A 99 0.40 -11.56 15.66
N ILE A 100 -0.77 -12.14 15.49
CA ILE A 100 -1.49 -12.20 14.21
C ILE A 100 -2.86 -11.59 14.43
N GLY A 101 -3.37 -10.88 13.43
CA GLY A 101 -4.68 -10.28 13.57
C GLY A 101 -5.17 -9.55 12.33
N LEU A 102 -6.12 -8.68 12.56
CA LEU A 102 -6.76 -7.85 11.56
C LEU A 102 -6.62 -6.37 11.95
N VAL A 103 -6.27 -5.55 10.99
CA VAL A 103 -6.25 -4.09 11.14
C VAL A 103 -7.23 -3.48 10.17
N ALA A 104 -8.06 -2.58 10.65
CA ALA A 104 -8.99 -1.80 9.85
C ALA A 104 -8.64 -0.31 9.92
N LEU A 105 -8.65 0.33 8.78
CA LEU A 105 -8.47 1.76 8.64
C LEU A 105 -9.82 2.40 8.34
N TYR A 106 -10.22 3.36 9.12
CA TYR A 106 -11.40 4.19 8.88
C TYR A 106 -10.96 5.59 8.50
N LYS A 107 -11.64 6.16 7.51
CA LYS A 107 -11.41 7.54 7.05
C LYS A 107 -12.62 8.39 7.43
N ASP A 108 -12.36 9.51 8.08
CA ASP A 108 -13.37 10.51 8.43
C ASP A 108 -12.83 11.90 8.06
N GLY A 109 -13.20 12.36 6.86
CA GLY A 109 -12.60 13.55 6.27
C GLY A 109 -11.08 13.41 6.12
N PRO A 110 -10.29 14.34 6.68
CA PRO A 110 -8.83 14.29 6.64
C PRO A 110 -8.23 13.36 7.72
N GLN A 111 -9.04 12.85 8.65
CA GLN A 111 -8.56 12.03 9.76
C GLN A 111 -8.68 10.54 9.46
N PHE A 112 -7.73 9.79 10.01
CA PHE A 112 -7.74 8.34 9.97
C PHE A 112 -7.81 7.77 11.39
N GLU A 113 -8.62 6.74 11.54
CA GLU A 113 -8.69 5.93 12.76
C GLU A 113 -8.26 4.51 12.43
N VAL A 114 -7.38 3.95 13.23
CA VAL A 114 -6.94 2.56 13.11
C VAL A 114 -7.54 1.73 14.22
N VAL A 115 -8.13 0.60 13.86
CA VAL A 115 -8.63 -0.42 14.81
C VAL A 115 -7.87 -1.71 14.56
N ALA A 116 -7.34 -2.32 15.60
CA ALA A 116 -6.61 -3.59 15.50
C ALA A 116 -7.22 -4.63 16.45
N LEU A 117 -7.36 -5.85 15.93
CA LEU A 117 -7.84 -7.03 16.65
C LEU A 117 -6.82 -8.16 16.51
N ASP A 118 -6.55 -8.90 17.57
CA ASP A 118 -5.79 -10.15 17.48
C ASP A 118 -6.65 -11.32 16.97
N VAL A 119 -6.04 -12.49 16.82
CA VAL A 119 -6.73 -13.71 16.34
C VAL A 119 -7.92 -14.10 17.20
N ASP A 120 -7.93 -13.76 18.50
CA ASP A 120 -9.02 -14.06 19.41
C ASP A 120 -10.14 -13.00 19.36
N GLY A 121 -9.97 -11.94 18.57
CA GLY A 121 -10.89 -10.81 18.46
C GLY A 121 -10.71 -9.78 19.57
N ARG A 122 -9.64 -9.85 20.34
CA ARG A 122 -9.35 -8.86 21.38
C ARG A 122 -8.76 -7.61 20.74
N ALA A 123 -9.24 -6.45 21.20
CA ALA A 123 -8.69 -5.17 20.76
C ALA A 123 -7.21 -5.03 21.16
N ARG A 124 -6.40 -4.55 20.23
CA ARG A 124 -4.96 -4.32 20.39
C ARG A 124 -4.66 -2.83 20.16
N PRO A 125 -4.98 -1.99 21.15
CA PRO A 125 -4.81 -0.54 21.04
C PRO A 125 -3.34 -0.15 20.79
N GLU A 126 -2.38 -0.91 21.32
CA GLU A 126 -0.96 -0.67 21.09
C GLU A 126 -0.54 -0.87 19.62
N TRP A 127 -1.19 -1.80 18.89
CA TRP A 127 -0.98 -1.95 17.45
C TRP A 127 -1.62 -0.80 16.68
N ALA A 128 -2.84 -0.43 17.07
CA ALA A 128 -3.56 0.67 16.45
C ALA A 128 -2.81 2.00 16.62
N ASP A 129 -2.32 2.30 17.83
CA ASP A 129 -1.52 3.50 18.12
C ASP A 129 -0.21 3.52 17.32
N ALA A 130 0.52 2.40 17.27
CA ALA A 130 1.75 2.32 16.51
C ALA A 130 1.53 2.57 15.03
N LEU A 131 0.48 1.98 14.43
CA LEU A 131 0.16 2.13 13.01
C LEU A 131 -0.43 3.51 12.67
N GLY A 132 -1.18 4.11 13.59
CA GLY A 132 -1.83 5.40 13.39
C GLY A 132 -0.93 6.62 13.63
N HIS A 133 0.03 6.52 14.56
CA HIS A 133 0.75 7.68 15.05
C HIS A 133 2.27 7.57 14.98
N ARG A 134 2.83 6.42 14.63
CA ARG A 134 4.29 6.19 14.64
C ARG A 134 4.79 5.80 13.27
N ALA A 135 6.03 6.16 13.00
CA ALA A 135 6.76 5.60 11.87
C ALA A 135 7.11 4.14 12.17
N VAL A 136 6.32 3.22 11.66
CA VAL A 136 6.54 1.78 11.78
C VAL A 136 7.03 1.20 10.45
N ARG A 137 7.79 0.12 10.54
CA ARG A 137 8.19 -0.62 9.35
C ARG A 137 7.05 -1.53 8.94
N VAL A 138 6.50 -1.27 7.77
CA VAL A 138 5.45 -2.07 7.15
C VAL A 138 6.03 -2.75 5.91
N LEU A 139 5.86 -4.06 5.80
CA LEU A 139 6.32 -4.88 4.68
C LEU A 139 5.14 -5.68 4.13
N MET A 140 5.26 -6.14 2.89
CA MET A 140 4.38 -7.19 2.39
C MET A 140 4.61 -8.46 3.21
N MET A 141 3.53 -9.15 3.57
CA MET A 141 3.61 -10.42 4.28
C MET A 141 4.39 -11.45 3.45
N LYS A 142 5.29 -12.17 4.10
CA LYS A 142 6.06 -13.24 3.44
C LYS A 142 5.13 -14.38 3.02
N THR A 143 5.51 -15.08 1.95
CA THR A 143 4.72 -16.20 1.41
C THR A 143 4.52 -17.32 2.45
N GLU A 144 5.53 -17.59 3.27
CA GLU A 144 5.46 -18.58 4.36
C GLU A 144 4.44 -18.21 5.43
N ASP A 145 4.39 -16.93 5.86
CA ASP A 145 3.39 -16.44 6.81
C ASP A 145 2.00 -16.39 6.15
N ALA A 146 1.93 -16.03 4.87
CA ALA A 146 0.67 -16.04 4.13
C ALA A 146 0.08 -17.45 4.00
N ALA A 147 0.91 -18.47 3.83
CA ALA A 147 0.50 -19.87 3.73
C ALA A 147 0.21 -20.53 5.09
N ALA A 148 0.75 -19.98 6.19
CA ALA A 148 0.63 -20.57 7.53
C ALA A 148 -0.76 -20.42 8.16
N HIS A 149 -1.63 -19.55 7.60
CA HIS A 149 -2.91 -19.20 8.19
C HIS A 149 -4.03 -19.14 7.17
N ASP A 150 -5.23 -19.55 7.57
CA ASP A 150 -6.46 -19.33 6.79
C ASP A 150 -6.96 -17.89 6.98
N TRP A 151 -6.36 -16.96 6.22
CA TRP A 151 -6.69 -15.53 6.27
C TRP A 151 -8.15 -15.23 5.92
N PRO A 152 -8.77 -15.85 4.90
CA PRO A 152 -10.19 -15.69 4.62
C PRO A 152 -11.08 -16.04 5.80
N ALA A 153 -10.81 -17.16 6.48
CA ALA A 153 -11.57 -17.56 7.67
C ALA A 153 -11.35 -16.58 8.83
N LEU A 154 -10.11 -16.09 9.02
CA LEU A 154 -9.79 -15.07 10.04
C LEU A 154 -10.57 -13.78 9.78
N VAL A 155 -10.53 -13.26 8.56
CA VAL A 155 -11.24 -12.04 8.17
C VAL A 155 -12.75 -12.21 8.36
N THR A 156 -13.33 -13.33 7.91
CA THR A 156 -14.77 -13.62 8.05
C THR A 156 -15.19 -13.63 9.52
N ARG A 157 -14.34 -14.17 10.39
CA ARG A 157 -14.61 -14.25 11.83
C ARG A 157 -14.46 -12.91 12.55
N LEU A 158 -13.46 -12.11 12.20
CA LEU A 158 -13.12 -10.88 12.91
C LEU A 158 -13.82 -9.64 12.35
N ALA A 159 -14.14 -9.60 11.06
CA ALA A 159 -14.77 -8.43 10.45
C ALA A 159 -16.07 -7.95 11.17
N PRO A 160 -16.97 -8.85 11.63
CA PRO A 160 -18.15 -8.42 12.39
C PRO A 160 -17.82 -7.68 13.70
N GLN A 161 -16.65 -7.94 14.28
CA GLN A 161 -16.21 -7.33 15.53
C GLN A 161 -15.64 -5.92 15.34
N LEU A 162 -15.37 -5.53 14.09
CA LEU A 162 -14.96 -4.16 13.74
C LEU A 162 -16.14 -3.15 13.82
N GLY A 163 -17.36 -3.62 14.09
CA GLY A 163 -18.55 -2.79 14.22
C GLY A 163 -19.28 -2.60 12.89
N THR A 164 -20.25 -1.67 12.88
CA THR A 164 -21.14 -1.42 11.74
C THR A 164 -20.57 -0.42 10.73
N ARG A 165 -19.52 0.33 11.06
CA ARG A 165 -18.84 1.25 10.14
C ARG A 165 -18.11 0.45 9.07
N ARG A 166 -18.27 0.85 7.81
CA ARG A 166 -17.51 0.27 6.71
C ARG A 166 -16.07 0.81 6.76
N PRO A 167 -15.05 -0.03 6.93
CA PRO A 167 -13.68 0.43 6.90
C PRO A 167 -13.28 0.88 5.49
N HIS A 168 -12.39 1.86 5.41
CA HIS A 168 -11.78 2.31 4.17
C HIS A 168 -10.82 1.24 3.62
N ALA A 169 -10.04 0.61 4.49
CA ALA A 169 -9.16 -0.52 4.15
C ALA A 169 -9.09 -1.53 5.30
N ILE A 170 -8.80 -2.78 4.95
CA ILE A 170 -8.58 -3.88 5.91
C ILE A 170 -7.28 -4.58 5.56
N ALA A 171 -6.47 -4.90 6.55
CA ALA A 171 -5.29 -5.71 6.38
C ALA A 171 -5.25 -6.88 7.36
N ALA A 172 -4.95 -8.07 6.85
CA ALA A 172 -4.44 -9.16 7.66
C ALA A 172 -2.99 -8.83 8.05
N VAL A 173 -2.64 -8.97 9.32
CA VAL A 173 -1.32 -8.55 9.79
C VAL A 173 -0.61 -9.64 10.59
N VAL A 174 0.68 -9.80 10.32
CA VAL A 174 1.64 -10.43 11.21
C VAL A 174 2.44 -9.34 11.90
N VAL A 175 2.26 -9.19 13.20
CA VAL A 175 2.95 -8.20 14.01
C VAL A 175 4.19 -8.83 14.62
N ARG A 176 5.37 -8.28 14.31
CA ARG A 176 6.66 -8.65 14.91
C ARG A 176 6.98 -7.67 16.03
N GLY A 177 7.00 -8.17 17.27
CA GLY A 177 7.44 -7.41 18.42
C GLY A 177 8.96 -7.16 18.39
N GLN A 178 9.38 -5.97 18.79
CA GLN A 178 10.78 -5.59 18.96
C GLN A 178 11.05 -5.23 20.41
#